data_cc85e852ed17eff1ebd763525e77e06c
#
_entry.id   cc85e852ed17eff1ebd763525e77e06c
#
_cell.length_a   1.000
_cell.length_b   1.000
_cell.length_c   1.000
_cell.angle_alpha   90.00
_cell.angle_beta   90.00
_cell.angle_gamma   90.00
#
_symmetry.space_group_name_H-M   'P 1'
#
loop_
_entity.id
_entity.type
_entity.pdbx_description
1 polymer ?
#
loop_
_entity_poly.entity_id
_entity_poly.type
_entity_poly.pdbx_seq_one_letter_code
_entity_poly.pdbx_strand_id
1 'polypeptide(L)'
;LGTDEYFDYDTSLNAYYENYGADYFMANVKSIFSKDDLTIANFEGTLTESTEREDKQFAFKAPASYAYILTAGSVEAVNTANKHSHDYGEESFNDTLKALDTANILHFGYDETAVTEVKGVKVGLVGIYELNDHLGREEQLKQNIAKVKQDGAQLIVVIFHWGNEKEEVPDENQKTLGHLAIDEGADLVCGHHPHVLQGIEAVSYTHLRAHETPEHL
;
A
#
# COMPACT_ATOMS: atom_id res chain seq x y z
N LEU A 1 -4.00 -3.58 12.67
CA LEU A 1 -3.58 -4.96 12.94
C LEU A 1 -2.72 -4.99 14.19
N GLY A 2 -3.19 -4.94 15.40
CA GLY A 2 -2.19 -4.83 16.33
C GLY A 2 -2.40 -5.25 17.75
N THR A 3 -1.40 -5.78 18.31
CA THR A 3 -1.22 -5.92 19.74
C THR A 3 -0.03 -5.10 20.16
N ASP A 4 -0.28 -3.98 20.79
CA ASP A 4 0.70 -3.30 21.61
C ASP A 4 0.50 -3.74 23.07
N GLU A 5 1.53 -3.68 23.91
CA GLU A 5 1.45 -4.03 25.33
C GLU A 5 0.43 -3.21 26.14
N TYR A 6 -0.03 -2.10 25.58
CA TYR A 6 -1.01 -1.18 26.19
C TYR A 6 -2.43 -1.26 25.57
N PHE A 7 -2.69 -2.24 24.70
CA PHE A 7 -4.02 -2.32 24.09
C PHE A 7 -5.07 -2.93 25.05
N ASP A 8 -6.30 -2.44 24.94
CA ASP A 8 -7.45 -3.05 25.58
C ASP A 8 -8.01 -4.16 24.68
N TYR A 9 -7.97 -5.40 25.15
CA TYR A 9 -8.40 -6.55 24.37
C TYR A 9 -9.87 -6.43 23.93
N ASP A 10 -10.77 -6.03 24.81
CA ASP A 10 -12.21 -6.02 24.54
C ASP A 10 -12.59 -5.05 23.40
N THR A 11 -11.77 -4.04 23.15
CA THR A 11 -11.92 -3.07 22.06
C THR A 11 -10.93 -3.27 20.91
N SER A 12 -10.16 -4.36 20.97
CA SER A 12 -9.13 -4.66 19.98
C SER A 12 -9.70 -5.24 18.68
N LEU A 13 -8.94 -5.14 17.59
CA LEU A 13 -9.23 -5.81 16.33
C LEU A 13 -9.38 -7.32 16.52
N ASN A 14 -8.60 -7.92 17.42
CA ASN A 14 -8.65 -9.35 17.73
C ASN A 14 -10.01 -9.74 18.34
N ALA A 15 -10.48 -9.02 19.34
CA ALA A 15 -11.79 -9.28 19.96
C ALA A 15 -12.93 -9.12 18.94
N TYR A 16 -12.87 -8.12 18.09
CA TYR A 16 -13.85 -7.93 17.03
C TYR A 16 -13.81 -9.05 16.00
N TYR A 17 -12.63 -9.52 15.62
CA TYR A 17 -12.50 -10.65 14.69
C TYR A 17 -13.06 -11.95 15.29
N GLU A 18 -12.76 -12.24 16.54
CA GLU A 18 -13.29 -13.43 17.25
C GLU A 18 -14.81 -13.38 17.41
N ASN A 19 -15.38 -12.21 17.69
CA ASN A 19 -16.81 -12.06 17.92
C ASN A 19 -17.63 -11.97 16.61
N TYR A 20 -17.10 -11.38 15.56
CA TYR A 20 -17.88 -11.01 14.37
C TYR A 20 -17.32 -11.58 13.07
N GLY A 21 -16.10 -12.14 13.08
CA GLY A 21 -15.45 -12.72 11.88
C GLY A 21 -14.92 -11.68 10.90
N ALA A 22 -14.38 -12.17 9.78
CA ALA A 22 -13.73 -11.36 8.76
C ALA A 22 -14.68 -10.37 8.05
N ASP A 23 -15.93 -10.74 7.85
CA ASP A 23 -16.92 -9.92 7.13
C ASP A 23 -17.27 -8.60 7.82
N TYR A 24 -17.02 -8.50 9.12
CA TYR A 24 -17.34 -7.32 9.92
C TYR A 24 -16.60 -6.06 9.48
N PHE A 25 -15.30 -6.18 9.25
CA PHE A 25 -14.39 -5.03 9.12
C PHE A 25 -14.65 -4.16 7.89
N MET A 26 -15.00 -4.79 6.77
CA MET A 26 -15.25 -4.10 5.50
C MET A 26 -16.74 -3.98 5.18
N ALA A 27 -17.64 -4.36 6.09
CA ALA A 27 -19.08 -4.42 5.84
C ALA A 27 -19.68 -3.11 5.27
N ASN A 28 -19.20 -1.97 5.77
CA ASN A 28 -19.71 -0.65 5.36
C ASN A 28 -19.18 -0.18 3.98
N VAL A 29 -18.08 -0.73 3.50
CA VAL A 29 -17.45 -0.34 2.21
C VAL A 29 -17.55 -1.44 1.16
N LYS A 30 -17.84 -2.67 1.54
CA LYS A 30 -17.97 -3.83 0.64
C LYS A 30 -18.92 -3.56 -0.54
N SER A 31 -20.01 -2.84 -0.32
CA SER A 31 -20.97 -2.51 -1.38
C SER A 31 -20.41 -1.54 -2.45
N ILE A 32 -19.29 -0.88 -2.14
CA ILE A 32 -18.54 -0.03 -3.07
C ILE A 32 -17.47 -0.91 -3.75
N PHE A 33 -16.61 -1.54 -2.97
CA PHE A 33 -15.46 -2.32 -3.46
C PHE A 33 -15.89 -3.53 -4.34
N SER A 34 -17.04 -4.16 -4.03
CA SER A 34 -17.57 -5.25 -4.88
C SER A 34 -18.12 -4.81 -6.24
N LYS A 35 -18.15 -3.50 -6.52
CA LYS A 35 -18.65 -2.94 -7.80
C LYS A 35 -17.56 -2.29 -8.62
N ASP A 36 -16.43 -1.99 -8.00
CA ASP A 36 -15.29 -1.49 -8.75
C ASP A 36 -14.57 -2.63 -9.46
N ASP A 37 -13.53 -2.30 -10.17
CA ASP A 37 -12.81 -3.25 -11.01
C ASP A 37 -11.50 -3.72 -10.36
N LEU A 38 -10.99 -2.96 -9.40
CA LEU A 38 -9.78 -3.26 -8.65
C LEU A 38 -9.70 -2.38 -7.41
N THR A 39 -9.78 -2.97 -6.23
CA THR A 39 -9.50 -2.31 -4.96
C THR A 39 -8.07 -2.65 -4.51
N ILE A 40 -7.28 -1.61 -4.26
CA ILE A 40 -5.91 -1.73 -3.74
C ILE A 40 -5.86 -1.12 -2.34
N ALA A 41 -5.24 -1.83 -1.39
CA ALA A 41 -5.05 -1.32 -0.03
C ALA A 41 -3.57 -1.27 0.38
N ASN A 42 -3.23 -0.42 1.34
CA ASN A 42 -1.96 -0.49 2.04
C ASN A 42 -2.09 -1.48 3.21
N PHE A 43 -1.31 -2.57 3.17
CA PHE A 43 -1.32 -3.60 4.20
C PHE A 43 -0.26 -3.29 5.24
N GLU A 44 -0.64 -2.59 6.31
CA GLU A 44 0.27 -2.07 7.33
C GLU A 44 0.26 -2.96 8.58
N GLY A 45 1.22 -3.88 8.65
CA GLY A 45 1.36 -4.86 9.72
C GLY A 45 1.88 -6.19 9.22
N THR A 46 1.92 -7.20 10.10
CA THR A 46 2.38 -8.56 9.77
C THR A 46 1.33 -9.62 10.10
N LEU A 47 1.31 -10.69 9.31
CA LEU A 47 0.51 -11.90 9.54
C LEU A 47 1.46 -13.05 9.88
N THR A 48 1.73 -13.26 11.18
CA THR A 48 2.76 -14.19 11.63
C THR A 48 2.48 -14.69 13.04
N GLU A 49 3.04 -15.83 13.36
CA GLU A 49 3.16 -16.34 14.74
C GLU A 49 4.54 -16.03 15.36
N SER A 50 5.46 -15.40 14.61
CA SER A 50 6.78 -15.03 15.11
C SER A 50 6.69 -14.19 16.39
N THR A 51 7.64 -14.41 17.29
CA THR A 51 7.78 -13.67 18.55
C THR A 51 8.99 -12.73 18.56
N GLU A 52 9.72 -12.66 17.46
CA GLU A 52 10.91 -11.81 17.30
C GLU A 52 10.52 -10.36 17.02
N ARG A 53 9.94 -9.71 18.03
CA ARG A 53 9.47 -8.33 17.94
C ARG A 53 10.65 -7.36 17.79
N GLU A 54 10.56 -6.47 16.79
CA GLU A 54 11.47 -5.35 16.62
C GLU A 54 11.42 -4.38 17.81
N ASP A 55 12.55 -3.76 18.14
CA ASP A 55 12.64 -2.75 19.22
C ASP A 55 12.11 -1.40 18.75
N LYS A 56 10.78 -1.28 18.73
CA LYS A 56 10.07 -0.06 18.39
C LYS A 56 8.79 0.07 19.20
N GLN A 57 8.29 1.31 19.33
CA GLN A 57 7.13 1.61 20.16
C GLN A 57 5.90 0.80 19.74
N PHE A 58 5.59 0.78 18.45
CA PHE A 58 4.45 0.05 17.90
C PHE A 58 4.92 -1.07 16.97
N ALA A 59 4.49 -2.27 17.24
CA ALA A 59 4.74 -3.44 16.40
C ALA A 59 3.44 -4.25 16.27
N PHE A 60 3.05 -4.53 15.02
CA PHE A 60 1.73 -5.07 14.71
C PHE A 60 1.83 -6.46 14.12
N LYS A 61 1.12 -7.42 14.73
CA LYS A 61 0.91 -8.74 14.14
C LYS A 61 -0.51 -9.24 14.34
N ALA A 62 -0.89 -10.18 13.49
CA ALA A 62 -2.13 -10.91 13.58
C ALA A 62 -1.94 -12.33 13.02
N PRO A 63 -2.84 -13.28 13.31
CA PRO A 63 -2.86 -14.58 12.67
C PRO A 63 -3.03 -14.49 11.15
N ALA A 64 -2.49 -15.47 10.41
CA ALA A 64 -2.61 -15.56 8.95
C ALA A 64 -4.07 -15.48 8.45
N SER A 65 -5.03 -15.97 9.24
CA SER A 65 -6.47 -15.92 8.90
C SER A 65 -7.03 -14.49 8.73
N TYR A 66 -6.33 -13.47 9.22
CA TYR A 66 -6.78 -12.09 9.04
C TYR A 66 -6.64 -11.58 7.60
N ALA A 67 -5.87 -12.28 6.75
CA ALA A 67 -5.89 -12.03 5.30
C ALA A 67 -7.30 -12.15 4.71
N TYR A 68 -8.16 -12.98 5.28
CA TYR A 68 -9.56 -13.12 4.83
C TYR A 68 -10.43 -11.88 5.06
N ILE A 69 -10.01 -10.94 5.90
CA ILE A 69 -10.67 -9.62 5.99
C ILE A 69 -10.65 -8.91 4.63
N LEU A 70 -9.53 -8.99 3.93
CA LEU A 70 -9.36 -8.40 2.59
C LEU A 70 -10.31 -9.06 1.58
N THR A 71 -10.29 -10.39 1.51
CA THR A 71 -11.17 -11.16 0.63
C THR A 71 -12.65 -10.90 0.93
N ALA A 72 -13.02 -10.87 2.22
CA ALA A 72 -14.39 -10.57 2.65
C ALA A 72 -14.82 -9.15 2.24
N GLY A 73 -13.87 -8.22 2.15
CA GLY A 73 -14.08 -6.83 1.75
C GLY A 73 -14.04 -6.55 0.24
N SER A 74 -13.76 -7.55 -0.60
CA SER A 74 -13.47 -7.36 -2.04
C SER A 74 -12.25 -6.49 -2.29
N VAL A 75 -11.14 -6.77 -1.59
CA VAL A 75 -9.83 -6.19 -1.86
C VAL A 75 -9.03 -7.21 -2.65
N GLU A 76 -8.56 -6.85 -3.82
CA GLU A 76 -7.85 -7.75 -4.73
C GLU A 76 -6.33 -7.65 -4.59
N ALA A 77 -5.81 -6.48 -4.25
CA ALA A 77 -4.37 -6.25 -4.20
C ALA A 77 -3.94 -5.41 -2.98
N VAL A 78 -2.72 -5.63 -2.49
CA VAL A 78 -2.16 -4.86 -1.38
C VAL A 78 -0.72 -4.45 -1.63
N ASN A 79 -0.40 -3.21 -1.22
CA ASN A 79 0.98 -2.77 -1.05
C ASN A 79 1.52 -3.25 0.30
N THR A 80 2.64 -3.96 0.28
CA THR A 80 3.35 -4.46 1.47
C THR A 80 4.57 -3.61 1.86
N ALA A 81 4.95 -2.63 1.04
CA ALA A 81 6.08 -1.74 1.32
C ALA A 81 5.68 -0.62 2.27
N ASN A 82 5.87 -0.81 3.57
CA ASN A 82 5.51 0.16 4.60
C ASN A 82 6.33 0.02 5.89
N LYS A 83 6.09 0.93 6.84
CA LYS A 83 6.77 1.02 8.14
C LYS A 83 6.62 -0.23 9.03
N HIS A 84 5.55 -0.99 8.84
CA HIS A 84 5.17 -2.11 9.72
C HIS A 84 5.31 -3.48 9.07
N SER A 85 5.95 -3.58 7.90
CA SER A 85 6.08 -4.83 7.15
C SER A 85 6.98 -5.87 7.83
N HIS A 86 7.93 -5.42 8.65
CA HIS A 86 8.93 -6.26 9.30
C HIS A 86 8.89 -6.15 10.82
N ASP A 87 7.73 -5.85 11.41
CA ASP A 87 7.60 -5.63 12.85
C ASP A 87 8.04 -6.81 13.72
N TYR A 88 8.07 -8.01 13.16
CA TYR A 88 8.57 -9.24 13.78
C TYR A 88 9.63 -9.92 12.90
N GLY A 89 10.51 -9.10 12.30
CA GLY A 89 11.63 -9.54 11.49
C GLY A 89 11.24 -10.05 10.10
N GLU A 90 12.25 -10.52 9.36
CA GLU A 90 12.11 -11.01 7.99
C GLU A 90 11.16 -12.22 7.90
N GLU A 91 11.12 -13.08 8.91
CA GLU A 91 10.20 -14.21 8.96
C GLU A 91 8.75 -13.73 8.90
N SER A 92 8.42 -12.66 9.64
CA SER A 92 7.07 -12.13 9.69
C SER A 92 6.62 -11.53 8.34
N PHE A 93 7.53 -10.93 7.61
CA PHE A 93 7.26 -10.45 6.25
C PHE A 93 6.95 -11.62 5.32
N ASN A 94 7.81 -12.65 5.31
CA ASN A 94 7.61 -13.84 4.50
C ASN A 94 6.32 -14.62 4.85
N ASP A 95 5.95 -14.68 6.12
CA ASP A 95 4.69 -15.28 6.55
C ASP A 95 3.48 -14.47 6.07
N THR A 96 3.60 -13.14 6.09
CA THR A 96 2.57 -12.24 5.56
C THR A 96 2.33 -12.49 4.08
N LEU A 97 3.39 -12.58 3.26
CA LEU A 97 3.25 -12.87 1.83
C LEU A 97 2.57 -14.22 1.60
N LYS A 98 2.95 -15.27 2.33
CA LYS A 98 2.30 -16.59 2.25
C LYS A 98 0.82 -16.56 2.64
N ALA A 99 0.47 -15.77 3.65
CA ALA A 99 -0.92 -15.60 4.08
C ALA A 99 -1.76 -14.90 3.00
N LEU A 100 -1.21 -13.87 2.37
CA LEU A 100 -1.83 -13.15 1.26
C LEU A 100 -2.01 -14.07 0.04
N ASP A 101 -0.99 -14.85 -0.33
CA ASP A 101 -1.07 -15.88 -1.38
C ASP A 101 -2.18 -16.89 -1.11
N THR A 102 -2.26 -17.39 0.14
CA THR A 102 -3.28 -18.35 0.55
C THR A 102 -4.69 -17.78 0.44
N ALA A 103 -4.84 -16.49 0.70
CA ALA A 103 -6.10 -15.75 0.55
C ALA A 103 -6.40 -15.31 -0.90
N ASN A 104 -5.51 -15.59 -1.85
CA ASN A 104 -5.55 -15.12 -3.24
C ASN A 104 -5.59 -13.59 -3.36
N ILE A 105 -4.85 -12.91 -2.50
CA ILE A 105 -4.65 -11.45 -2.55
C ILE A 105 -3.33 -11.18 -3.26
N LEU A 106 -3.38 -10.43 -4.35
CA LEU A 106 -2.20 -9.98 -5.05
C LEU A 106 -1.40 -9.03 -4.15
N HIS A 107 -0.10 -9.22 -4.04
CA HIS A 107 0.75 -8.34 -3.26
C HIS A 107 1.91 -7.80 -4.09
N PHE A 108 2.39 -6.63 -3.71
CA PHE A 108 3.52 -5.95 -4.32
C PHE A 108 4.14 -4.98 -3.30
N GLY A 109 5.38 -4.59 -3.53
CA GLY A 109 6.08 -3.64 -2.66
C GLY A 109 7.58 -3.94 -2.59
N TYR A 110 8.37 -2.96 -2.23
CA TYR A 110 9.83 -3.01 -2.29
C TYR A 110 10.32 -3.31 -3.72
N ASP A 111 11.03 -4.42 -3.94
CA ASP A 111 11.51 -4.84 -5.26
C ASP A 111 10.52 -5.75 -6.01
N GLU A 112 9.46 -6.16 -5.35
CA GLU A 112 8.39 -6.95 -5.95
C GLU A 112 7.35 -6.05 -6.59
N THR A 113 7.12 -6.27 -7.87
CA THR A 113 6.09 -5.56 -8.64
C THR A 113 5.04 -6.56 -9.12
N ALA A 114 3.85 -6.09 -9.41
CA ALA A 114 2.81 -6.95 -9.97
C ALA A 114 2.21 -6.35 -11.25
N VAL A 115 1.73 -7.22 -12.13
CA VAL A 115 0.88 -6.83 -13.27
C VAL A 115 -0.36 -7.70 -13.24
N THR A 116 -1.53 -7.08 -13.22
CA THR A 116 -2.82 -7.77 -13.27
C THR A 116 -3.65 -7.26 -14.44
N GLU A 117 -4.55 -8.08 -14.95
CA GLU A 117 -5.43 -7.68 -16.04
C GLU A 117 -6.84 -7.34 -15.50
N VAL A 118 -7.29 -6.15 -15.80
CA VAL A 118 -8.60 -5.62 -15.41
C VAL A 118 -9.35 -5.22 -16.66
N LYS A 119 -10.40 -5.96 -17.01
CA LYS A 119 -11.23 -5.71 -18.23
C LYS A 119 -10.41 -5.55 -19.51
N GLY A 120 -9.37 -6.34 -19.68
CA GLY A 120 -8.51 -6.29 -20.85
C GLY A 120 -7.41 -5.23 -20.82
N VAL A 121 -7.29 -4.48 -19.71
CA VAL A 121 -6.20 -3.53 -19.48
C VAL A 121 -5.22 -4.12 -18.49
N LYS A 122 -3.94 -4.16 -18.83
CA LYS A 122 -2.86 -4.58 -17.93
C LYS A 122 -2.47 -3.43 -17.00
N VAL A 123 -2.69 -3.61 -15.71
CA VAL A 123 -2.37 -2.65 -14.65
C VAL A 123 -1.10 -3.08 -13.95
N GLY A 124 -0.06 -2.26 -14.01
CA GLY A 124 1.20 -2.42 -13.27
C GLY A 124 1.09 -1.77 -11.89
N LEU A 125 1.54 -2.49 -10.87
CA LEU A 125 1.49 -2.07 -9.47
C LEU A 125 2.91 -2.00 -8.91
N VAL A 126 3.27 -0.85 -8.36
CA VAL A 126 4.59 -0.56 -7.77
C VAL A 126 4.39 0.00 -6.37
N GLY A 127 5.09 -0.58 -5.39
CA GLY A 127 5.05 -0.14 -3.99
C GLY A 127 6.42 0.35 -3.51
N ILE A 128 6.48 1.54 -2.94
CA ILE A 128 7.72 2.16 -2.45
C ILE A 128 7.58 2.57 -0.98
N TYR A 129 8.53 2.12 -0.16
CA TYR A 129 8.70 2.56 1.22
C TYR A 129 9.80 3.62 1.30
N GLU A 130 9.43 4.85 1.59
CA GLU A 130 10.32 6.02 1.46
C GLU A 130 11.01 6.39 2.79
N LEU A 131 10.37 6.17 3.95
CA LEU A 131 10.72 6.79 5.22
C LEU A 131 12.18 6.59 5.70
N ASN A 132 12.84 5.52 5.27
CA ASN A 132 14.21 5.25 5.71
C ASN A 132 15.28 5.90 4.84
N ASP A 133 15.01 6.03 3.54
CA ASP A 133 16.04 6.41 2.56
C ASP A 133 15.64 7.64 1.72
N HIS A 134 14.42 8.11 1.88
CA HIS A 134 13.92 9.31 1.20
C HIS A 134 14.21 9.28 -0.31
N LEU A 135 14.90 10.29 -0.85
CA LEU A 135 15.28 10.35 -2.27
C LEU A 135 16.22 9.22 -2.70
N GLY A 136 16.82 8.48 -1.78
CA GLY A 136 17.57 7.25 -2.11
C GLY A 136 16.70 6.18 -2.79
N ARG A 137 15.37 6.32 -2.77
CA ARG A 137 14.43 5.42 -3.47
C ARG A 137 14.21 5.73 -4.95
N GLU A 138 14.80 6.78 -5.48
CA GLU A 138 14.62 7.15 -6.89
C GLU A 138 14.98 6.01 -7.86
N GLU A 139 16.11 5.35 -7.63
CA GLU A 139 16.56 4.27 -8.52
C GLU A 139 15.62 3.05 -8.45
N GLN A 140 15.20 2.65 -7.26
CA GLN A 140 14.22 1.57 -7.06
C GLN A 140 12.90 1.89 -7.77
N LEU A 141 12.41 3.13 -7.64
CA LEU A 141 11.19 3.60 -8.30
C LEU A 141 11.29 3.46 -9.83
N LYS A 142 12.39 3.95 -10.41
CA LYS A 142 12.65 3.86 -11.87
C LYS A 142 12.71 2.42 -12.36
N GLN A 143 13.44 1.57 -11.64
CA GLN A 143 13.60 0.16 -11.99
C GLN A 143 12.26 -0.57 -11.93
N ASN A 144 11.46 -0.33 -10.89
CA ASN A 144 10.16 -0.98 -10.71
C ASN A 144 9.16 -0.53 -11.78
N ILE A 145 9.11 0.77 -12.11
CA ILE A 145 8.28 1.27 -13.21
C ILE A 145 8.72 0.68 -14.55
N ALA A 146 10.03 0.63 -14.82
CA ALA A 146 10.55 0.03 -16.04
C ALA A 146 10.19 -1.46 -16.14
N LYS A 147 10.22 -2.18 -15.01
CA LYS A 147 9.87 -3.60 -14.94
C LYS A 147 8.40 -3.84 -15.30
N VAL A 148 7.45 -3.14 -14.70
CA VAL A 148 6.03 -3.31 -15.03
C VAL A 148 5.72 -2.92 -16.48
N LYS A 149 6.45 -1.94 -17.06
CA LYS A 149 6.37 -1.61 -18.48
C LYS A 149 6.84 -2.77 -19.36
N GLN A 150 7.97 -3.40 -19.02
CA GLN A 150 8.48 -4.58 -19.74
C GLN A 150 7.52 -5.76 -19.66
N ASP A 151 6.81 -5.92 -18.52
CA ASP A 151 5.78 -6.94 -18.31
C ASP A 151 4.47 -6.62 -19.04
N GLY A 152 4.43 -5.47 -19.73
CA GLY A 152 3.34 -5.06 -20.62
C GLY A 152 2.23 -4.27 -19.95
N ALA A 153 2.48 -3.62 -18.81
CA ALA A 153 1.52 -2.72 -18.19
C ALA A 153 1.12 -1.58 -19.13
N GLN A 154 -0.16 -1.31 -19.20
CA GLN A 154 -0.77 -0.24 -20.00
C GLN A 154 -1.23 0.94 -19.12
N LEU A 155 -1.46 0.67 -17.83
CA LEU A 155 -1.73 1.63 -16.78
C LEU A 155 -0.82 1.29 -15.60
N ILE A 156 -0.16 2.28 -15.02
CA ILE A 156 0.80 2.10 -13.93
C ILE A 156 0.35 2.89 -12.70
N VAL A 157 0.17 2.17 -11.60
CA VAL A 157 -0.16 2.75 -10.29
C VAL A 157 1.05 2.61 -9.37
N VAL A 158 1.50 3.72 -8.80
CA VAL A 158 2.56 3.73 -7.79
C VAL A 158 1.96 4.08 -6.43
N ILE A 159 2.24 3.25 -5.44
CA ILE A 159 1.79 3.44 -4.07
C ILE A 159 2.99 3.69 -3.17
N PHE A 160 3.02 4.84 -2.53
CA PHE A 160 4.05 5.21 -1.57
C PHE A 160 3.58 5.04 -0.13
N HIS A 161 4.51 4.67 0.75
CA HIS A 161 4.41 4.87 2.18
C HIS A 161 5.48 5.89 2.57
N TRP A 162 5.08 7.15 2.80
CA TRP A 162 5.96 8.31 2.81
C TRP A 162 5.50 9.47 3.70
N GLY A 163 6.34 10.50 3.82
CA GLY A 163 5.99 11.78 4.46
C GLY A 163 5.97 11.71 5.99
N ASN A 164 5.33 12.69 6.60
CA ASN A 164 5.28 12.84 8.05
C ASN A 164 3.85 12.68 8.58
N GLU A 165 3.72 11.99 9.72
CA GLU A 165 2.43 11.80 10.38
C GLU A 165 1.81 13.16 10.77
N LYS A 166 0.50 13.31 10.51
CA LYS A 166 -0.33 14.49 10.82
C LYS A 166 -0.02 15.77 10.02
N GLU A 167 0.90 15.71 9.06
CA GLU A 167 1.19 16.84 8.18
C GLU A 167 0.25 16.82 6.96
N GLU A 168 -0.59 17.87 6.82
CA GLU A 168 -1.54 18.00 5.71
C GLU A 168 -0.88 18.48 4.41
N VAL A 169 0.32 19.05 4.51
CA VAL A 169 1.07 19.56 3.36
C VAL A 169 2.18 18.56 3.01
N PRO A 170 2.22 18.06 1.78
CA PRO A 170 3.30 17.17 1.34
C PRO A 170 4.66 17.84 1.44
N ASP A 171 5.66 17.09 1.94
CA ASP A 171 7.03 17.55 1.98
C ASP A 171 7.72 17.51 0.59
N GLU A 172 8.95 18.00 0.51
CA GLU A 172 9.69 18.06 -0.76
C GLU A 172 10.09 16.67 -1.29
N ASN A 173 10.30 15.67 -0.43
CA ASN A 173 10.57 14.30 -0.86
C ASN A 173 9.34 13.68 -1.53
N GLN A 174 8.16 13.88 -0.93
CA GLN A 174 6.90 13.42 -1.50
C GLN A 174 6.66 14.03 -2.89
N LYS A 175 6.83 15.36 -3.03
CA LYS A 175 6.67 16.05 -4.31
C LYS A 175 7.67 15.56 -5.35
N THR A 176 8.95 15.45 -4.98
CA THR A 176 10.02 15.03 -5.87
C THR A 176 9.78 13.60 -6.38
N LEU A 177 9.50 12.65 -5.47
CA LEU A 177 9.27 11.26 -5.85
C LEU A 177 7.94 11.07 -6.59
N GLY A 178 6.90 11.81 -6.21
CA GLY A 178 5.61 11.77 -6.89
C GLY A 178 5.72 12.25 -8.34
N HIS A 179 6.39 13.39 -8.57
CA HIS A 179 6.66 13.91 -9.92
C HIS A 179 7.55 12.96 -10.71
N LEU A 180 8.61 12.43 -10.09
CA LEU A 180 9.47 11.44 -10.73
C LEU A 180 8.69 10.20 -11.18
N ALA A 181 7.77 9.69 -10.35
CA ALA A 181 6.94 8.55 -10.73
C ALA A 181 6.13 8.84 -12.00
N ILE A 182 5.51 10.02 -12.09
CA ILE A 182 4.77 10.45 -13.27
C ILE A 182 5.72 10.65 -14.47
N ASP A 183 6.88 11.26 -14.29
CA ASP A 183 7.89 11.44 -15.33
C ASP A 183 8.38 10.10 -15.90
N GLU A 184 8.51 9.10 -15.05
CA GLU A 184 8.84 7.73 -15.44
C GLU A 184 7.64 6.96 -16.01
N GLY A 185 6.44 7.57 -16.05
CA GLY A 185 5.26 7.08 -16.76
C GLY A 185 4.24 6.36 -15.88
N ALA A 186 4.18 6.67 -14.59
CA ALA A 186 3.03 6.33 -13.78
C ALA A 186 1.82 7.16 -14.18
N ASP A 187 0.64 6.56 -14.18
CA ASP A 187 -0.63 7.22 -14.47
C ASP A 187 -1.33 7.68 -13.20
N LEU A 188 -1.05 7.02 -12.08
CA LEU A 188 -1.61 7.34 -10.77
C LEU A 188 -0.55 7.14 -9.68
N VAL A 189 -0.46 8.12 -8.78
CA VAL A 189 0.35 8.05 -7.56
C VAL A 189 -0.55 8.22 -6.35
N CYS A 190 -0.47 7.26 -5.42
CA CYS A 190 -1.18 7.32 -4.14
C CYS A 190 -0.19 7.24 -2.99
N GLY A 191 -0.46 7.98 -1.90
CA GLY A 191 0.39 8.00 -0.72
C GLY A 191 -0.34 7.55 0.54
N HIS A 192 0.41 6.87 1.42
CA HIS A 192 -0.01 6.43 2.75
C HIS A 192 1.01 6.90 3.80
N HIS A 193 0.74 6.72 5.07
CA HIS A 193 1.50 7.05 6.26
C HIS A 193 1.11 8.37 6.95
N PRO A 194 0.82 9.51 6.29
CA PRO A 194 0.54 10.75 7.02
C PRO A 194 -0.67 10.69 7.95
N HIS A 195 -1.57 9.71 7.79
CA HIS A 195 -2.82 9.54 8.57
C HIS A 195 -3.74 10.77 8.54
N VAL A 196 -3.56 11.63 7.55
CA VAL A 196 -4.40 12.78 7.20
C VAL A 196 -4.53 12.86 5.69
N LEU A 197 -5.59 13.51 5.20
CA LEU A 197 -5.72 13.78 3.78
C LEU A 197 -4.78 14.92 3.40
N GLN A 198 -3.99 14.69 2.35
CA GLN A 198 -3.15 15.69 1.71
C GLN A 198 -3.78 16.13 0.38
N GLY A 199 -3.25 17.22 -0.18
CA GLY A 199 -3.75 17.77 -1.43
C GLY A 199 -3.65 16.81 -2.61
N ILE A 200 -4.52 16.97 -3.59
CA ILE A 200 -4.48 16.25 -4.86
C ILE A 200 -3.84 17.18 -5.89
N GLU A 201 -2.85 16.69 -6.60
CA GLU A 201 -2.21 17.40 -7.70
C GLU A 201 -2.51 16.69 -9.01
N ALA A 202 -3.02 17.42 -10.00
CA ALA A 202 -3.16 16.93 -11.36
C ALA A 202 -1.89 17.30 -12.14
N VAL A 203 -1.03 16.31 -12.36
CA VAL A 203 0.17 16.48 -13.17
C VAL A 203 -0.18 16.12 -14.60
N SER A 204 -0.39 17.13 -15.46
CA SER A 204 -0.74 16.92 -16.86
C SER A 204 0.51 16.73 -17.71
N TYR A 205 0.73 15.53 -18.18
CA TYR A 205 1.67 15.24 -19.26
C TYR A 205 0.88 14.94 -20.52
N THR A 206 0.64 15.99 -21.31
CA THR A 206 0.49 15.75 -22.74
C THR A 206 1.87 15.43 -23.28
N HIS A 207 1.98 14.83 -24.46
CA HIS A 207 3.27 14.60 -25.16
C HIS A 207 4.16 15.86 -25.25
N LEU A 208 3.70 16.97 -24.74
CA LEU A 208 4.31 18.30 -24.71
C LEU A 208 4.55 18.81 -23.28
N ARG A 209 4.67 17.99 -22.25
CA ARG A 209 5.00 18.44 -20.89
C ARG A 209 4.49 19.85 -20.59
N ALA A 210 3.19 20.04 -20.65
CA ALA A 210 2.60 21.28 -20.20
C ALA A 210 2.34 21.14 -18.71
N HIS A 211 3.15 21.77 -17.88
CA HIS A 211 2.80 22.05 -16.50
C HIS A 211 1.72 23.13 -16.51
N GLU A 212 0.48 22.72 -16.42
CA GLU A 212 -0.57 23.64 -16.06
C GLU A 212 -0.55 23.78 -14.53
N THR A 213 -0.16 24.95 -14.08
CA THR A 213 -0.32 25.32 -12.68
C THR A 213 -1.81 25.56 -12.40
N PRO A 214 -2.29 25.30 -11.17
CA PRO A 214 -3.70 25.51 -10.79
C PRO A 214 -4.23 26.93 -10.99
N GLU A 215 -3.39 27.86 -11.39
CA GLU A 215 -3.73 29.28 -11.62
C GLU A 215 -4.51 29.53 -12.91
N HIS A 216 -4.73 28.50 -13.73
CA HIS A 216 -5.40 28.61 -15.04
C HIS A 216 -6.69 27.78 -15.17
N LEU A 217 -7.24 27.32 -14.03
CA LEU A 217 -8.57 26.70 -13.97
C LEU A 217 -9.60 27.63 -13.35
#